data_822d179b67e9be0dffd987f909fd6bb6
#
_entry.id   822d179b67e9be0dffd987f909fd6bb6
#
_cell.length_a   1.000
_cell.length_b   1.000
_cell.length_c   1.000
_cell.angle_alpha   90.00
_cell.angle_beta   90.00
_cell.angle_gamma   90.00
#
_symmetry.space_group_name_H-M   'P 1'
#
loop_
_entity.id
_entity.type
_entity.pdbx_description
1 polymer ?
#
loop_
_entity_poly.entity_id
_entity_poly.type
_entity_poly.pdbx_seq_one_letter_code
_entity_poly.pdbx_strand_id
1 'polypeptide(L)'
;MAKELKELTPRSVNYSQWYQDLVIKADLAENSAVRGCMVIKPYGYAIWEKMQRILDDMFKETGHVNAYFPLLIPKSFLSKEAEHVEGFAKECAVVTHYRLKTNHDGTGVVVDPAAKLEEELIIRPTSETIIWNTYRNWIQSYRDLPILCNQWANVMRWEMRTRLFLRTAEFLWQEGHTAHATREEAEIEAKKMQGVYADFAENYMAMPVVKGVKSASERFAGALDTYTIEAMMQDGKALQAGTSHFLGQNFGKAFDVTFIDKNGKSDYAWATSWGVSTRLIGALIMSHSDDNGLVLPPHLAPIQVVIIPIYRSEEQLAQISEKVNGIVAKLKALGISAKFDDADNKKPGWKFAEYELKGVPVRLAMGGRDLENNTIEVMRRDTLEKETVTCDNIETYVQNLLEEIQKNIFQKALDHRTEKTITVDTYEEFKEKIEEGYFIMAHWDGTPETEEQVKNETKATIRCIPLEGDKTPGKCMVTGRPSAQRVLFARAY
;
A
#
# COMPACT_ATOMS: atom_id res chain seq x y z
N MET A 1 1.94 31.45 -11.53
CA MET A 1 1.22 30.30 -12.14
C MET A 1 2.05 29.00 -12.14
N ALA A 2 3.16 28.85 -12.89
CA ALA A 2 3.99 27.62 -12.78
C ALA A 2 4.70 27.49 -11.41
N LYS A 3 4.99 28.61 -10.75
CA LYS A 3 5.59 28.66 -9.41
C LYS A 3 4.58 28.24 -8.34
N GLU A 4 3.32 28.58 -8.47
CA GLU A 4 2.25 28.22 -7.52
C GLU A 4 1.94 26.71 -7.51
N LEU A 5 2.12 26.01 -8.64
CA LEU A 5 1.99 24.55 -8.71
C LEU A 5 3.02 23.82 -7.83
N LYS A 6 4.22 24.41 -7.69
CA LYS A 6 5.36 23.81 -6.98
C LYS A 6 5.53 24.34 -5.56
N GLU A 7 4.64 25.16 -5.03
CA GLU A 7 4.70 25.62 -3.64
C GLU A 7 4.31 24.52 -2.67
N LEU A 8 5.16 23.48 -2.55
CA LEU A 8 5.06 22.48 -1.50
C LEU A 8 5.75 22.98 -0.24
N THR A 9 5.20 22.67 0.91
CA THR A 9 5.94 22.81 2.17
C THR A 9 7.20 21.95 2.10
N PRO A 10 8.43 22.48 2.33
CA PRO A 10 9.64 21.66 2.27
C PRO A 10 9.59 20.52 3.30
N ARG A 11 10.08 19.35 2.95
CA ARG A 11 10.14 18.16 3.84
C ARG A 11 10.90 18.47 5.13
N SER A 12 11.98 19.24 5.04
CA SER A 12 12.80 19.64 6.19
C SER A 12 12.10 20.59 7.16
N VAL A 13 11.07 21.31 6.72
CA VAL A 13 10.26 22.23 7.54
C VAL A 13 9.12 21.50 8.22
N ASN A 14 8.33 20.76 7.45
CA ASN A 14 7.21 19.99 7.98
C ASN A 14 6.87 18.82 7.04
N TYR A 15 7.40 17.65 7.33
CA TYR A 15 7.23 16.46 6.53
C TYR A 15 5.75 16.02 6.41
N SER A 16 4.98 16.19 7.49
CA SER A 16 3.54 15.86 7.50
C SER A 16 2.74 16.78 6.58
N GLN A 17 3.05 18.09 6.58
CA GLN A 17 2.37 19.06 5.72
C GLN A 17 2.80 18.89 4.26
N TRP A 18 4.10 18.65 4.01
CA TRP A 18 4.61 18.31 2.68
C TRP A 18 3.83 17.15 2.05
N TYR A 19 3.60 16.07 2.81
CA TYR A 19 2.85 14.91 2.33
C TYR A 19 1.42 15.29 1.92
N GLN A 20 0.72 16.07 2.75
CA GLN A 20 -0.65 16.50 2.46
C GLN A 20 -0.71 17.43 1.25
N ASP A 21 0.19 18.41 1.18
CA ASP A 21 0.28 19.32 0.04
C ASP A 21 0.50 18.54 -1.26
N LEU A 22 1.39 17.56 -1.22
CA LEU A 22 1.73 16.76 -2.39
C LEU A 22 0.57 15.90 -2.87
N VAL A 23 -0.14 15.22 -1.96
CA VAL A 23 -1.33 14.42 -2.31
C VAL A 23 -2.38 15.26 -3.04
N ILE A 24 -2.64 16.48 -2.54
CA ILE A 24 -3.66 17.38 -3.12
C ILE A 24 -3.15 18.00 -4.41
N LYS A 25 -1.94 18.56 -4.43
CA LYS A 25 -1.40 19.29 -5.60
C LYS A 25 -1.05 18.38 -6.78
N ALA A 26 -0.62 17.15 -6.51
CA ALA A 26 -0.40 16.15 -7.56
C ALA A 26 -1.71 15.49 -8.07
N ASP A 27 -2.85 15.94 -7.57
CA ASP A 27 -4.17 15.52 -8.03
C ASP A 27 -4.48 14.04 -7.75
N LEU A 28 -4.03 13.55 -6.58
CA LEU A 28 -4.18 12.13 -6.20
C LEU A 28 -5.47 11.86 -5.43
N ALA A 29 -5.77 12.67 -4.43
CA ALA A 29 -6.96 12.52 -3.59
C ALA A 29 -7.33 13.83 -2.89
N GLU A 30 -8.56 13.90 -2.39
CA GLU A 30 -9.06 14.99 -1.57
C GLU A 30 -10.03 14.46 -0.51
N ASN A 31 -10.32 15.28 0.50
CA ASN A 31 -11.32 14.94 1.50
C ASN A 31 -12.72 15.00 0.89
N SER A 32 -13.56 14.00 1.19
CA SER A 32 -14.96 13.98 0.79
C SER A 32 -15.84 14.78 1.76
N ALA A 33 -17.13 14.90 1.43
CA ALA A 33 -18.14 15.42 2.35
C ALA A 33 -18.35 14.54 3.60
N VAL A 34 -17.96 13.28 3.55
CA VAL A 34 -18.00 12.35 4.69
C VAL A 34 -16.66 12.39 5.41
N ARG A 35 -16.68 12.84 6.66
CA ARG A 35 -15.46 12.96 7.48
C ARG A 35 -14.68 11.64 7.52
N GLY A 36 -13.40 11.73 7.18
CA GLY A 36 -12.50 10.57 7.21
C GLY A 36 -12.54 9.69 5.97
N CYS A 37 -13.46 9.94 5.05
CA CYS A 37 -13.50 9.27 3.75
C CYS A 37 -12.89 10.18 2.69
N MET A 38 -12.06 9.61 1.83
CA MET A 38 -11.40 10.36 0.74
C MET A 38 -12.07 10.11 -0.61
N VAL A 39 -11.98 11.10 -1.49
CA VAL A 39 -12.16 10.92 -2.92
C VAL A 39 -10.78 10.62 -3.52
N ILE A 40 -10.60 9.45 -4.10
CA ILE A 40 -9.38 9.16 -4.89
C ILE A 40 -9.63 9.69 -6.30
N LYS A 41 -8.83 10.68 -6.71
CA LYS A 41 -8.98 11.35 -8.02
C LYS A 41 -8.43 10.46 -9.14
N PRO A 42 -8.77 10.74 -10.40
CA PRO A 42 -8.41 9.85 -11.51
C PRO A 42 -6.92 9.49 -11.59
N TYR A 43 -6.02 10.44 -11.32
CA TYR A 43 -4.57 10.14 -11.38
C TYR A 43 -4.11 9.25 -10.22
N GLY A 44 -4.62 9.49 -9.02
CA GLY A 44 -4.38 8.61 -7.86
C GLY A 44 -4.98 7.21 -8.06
N TYR A 45 -6.19 7.15 -8.64
CA TYR A 45 -6.84 5.88 -8.92
C TYR A 45 -6.11 5.07 -9.99
N ALA A 46 -5.55 5.73 -11.01
CA ALA A 46 -4.74 5.06 -12.02
C ALA A 46 -3.46 4.39 -11.45
N ILE A 47 -2.87 4.95 -10.39
CA ILE A 47 -1.79 4.29 -9.66
C ILE A 47 -2.32 3.03 -8.96
N TRP A 48 -3.48 3.13 -8.31
CA TRP A 48 -4.12 1.98 -7.67
C TRP A 48 -4.48 0.87 -8.66
N GLU A 49 -5.02 1.21 -9.83
CA GLU A 49 -5.33 0.23 -10.89
C GLU A 49 -4.09 -0.53 -11.35
N LYS A 50 -2.94 0.14 -11.45
CA LYS A 50 -1.67 -0.55 -11.77
C LYS A 50 -1.24 -1.50 -10.66
N MET A 51 -1.29 -1.05 -9.40
CA MET A 51 -1.01 -1.91 -8.25
C MET A 51 -1.93 -3.12 -8.21
N GLN A 52 -3.23 -2.89 -8.38
CA GLN A 52 -4.26 -3.93 -8.41
C GLN A 52 -4.00 -4.96 -9.50
N ARG A 53 -3.72 -4.53 -10.73
CA ARG A 53 -3.46 -5.42 -11.86
C ARG A 53 -2.25 -6.31 -11.60
N ILE A 54 -1.14 -5.72 -11.18
CA ILE A 54 0.11 -6.46 -10.91
C ILE A 54 -0.09 -7.48 -9.79
N LEU A 55 -0.66 -7.05 -8.66
CA LEU A 55 -0.92 -7.93 -7.52
C LEU A 55 -1.91 -9.04 -7.89
N ASP A 56 -2.96 -8.73 -8.65
CA ASP A 56 -3.95 -9.72 -9.09
C ASP A 56 -3.32 -10.81 -9.97
N ASP A 57 -2.42 -10.42 -10.87
CA ASP A 57 -1.65 -11.36 -11.69
C ASP A 57 -0.73 -12.24 -10.81
N MET A 58 -0.01 -11.65 -9.85
CA MET A 58 0.83 -12.39 -8.90
C MET A 58 0.02 -13.38 -8.05
N PHE A 59 -1.19 -13.01 -7.62
CA PHE A 59 -2.08 -13.93 -6.88
C PHE A 59 -2.55 -15.09 -7.77
N LYS A 60 -2.89 -14.83 -9.02
CA LYS A 60 -3.30 -15.88 -9.97
C LYS A 60 -2.16 -16.84 -10.29
N GLU A 61 -0.92 -16.33 -10.39
CA GLU A 61 0.27 -17.17 -10.54
C GLU A 61 0.47 -18.14 -9.38
N THR A 62 0.04 -17.77 -8.17
CA THR A 62 0.07 -18.64 -6.98
C THR A 62 -1.19 -19.51 -6.81
N GLY A 63 -2.09 -19.50 -7.80
CA GLY A 63 -3.30 -20.34 -7.84
C GLY A 63 -4.52 -19.73 -7.17
N HIS A 64 -4.47 -18.49 -6.73
CA HIS A 64 -5.60 -17.81 -6.11
C HIS A 64 -6.62 -17.34 -7.15
N VAL A 65 -7.88 -17.31 -6.76
CA VAL A 65 -9.00 -16.83 -7.58
C VAL A 65 -9.78 -15.75 -6.85
N ASN A 66 -10.36 -14.84 -7.62
CA ASN A 66 -11.15 -13.76 -7.05
C ASN A 66 -12.58 -14.23 -6.76
N ALA A 67 -13.11 -13.79 -5.63
CA ALA A 67 -14.51 -13.93 -5.25
C ALA A 67 -15.02 -12.57 -4.73
N TYR A 68 -16.32 -12.46 -4.50
CA TYR A 68 -16.94 -11.29 -3.89
C TYR A 68 -17.88 -11.73 -2.76
N PHE A 69 -17.72 -11.12 -1.60
CA PHE A 69 -18.54 -11.34 -0.42
C PHE A 69 -19.27 -10.05 -0.03
N PRO A 70 -20.47 -10.16 0.61
CA PRO A 70 -21.30 -9.00 0.90
C PRO A 70 -20.63 -7.95 1.77
N LEU A 71 -20.96 -6.67 1.51
CA LEU A 71 -20.53 -5.51 2.30
C LEU A 71 -21.09 -5.56 3.74
N LEU A 72 -22.33 -6.01 3.88
CA LEU A 72 -23.05 -6.01 5.15
C LEU A 72 -22.91 -7.36 5.86
N ILE A 73 -22.54 -7.31 7.14
CA ILE A 73 -22.33 -8.46 8.00
C ILE A 73 -23.36 -8.43 9.14
N PRO A 74 -24.11 -9.52 9.41
CA PRO A 74 -24.96 -9.59 10.60
C PRO A 74 -24.16 -9.33 11.87
N LYS A 75 -24.66 -8.49 12.76
CA LYS A 75 -23.97 -8.16 14.02
C LYS A 75 -23.64 -9.41 14.85
N SER A 76 -24.51 -10.41 14.81
CA SER A 76 -24.32 -11.70 15.52
C SER A 76 -23.04 -12.44 15.08
N PHE A 77 -22.56 -12.23 13.85
CA PHE A 77 -21.34 -12.88 13.38
C PHE A 77 -20.09 -12.37 14.08
N LEU A 78 -20.02 -11.08 14.40
CA LEU A 78 -18.90 -10.52 15.15
C LEU A 78 -18.81 -11.10 16.57
N SER A 79 -19.92 -11.55 17.15
CA SER A 79 -19.95 -12.11 18.50
C SER A 79 -19.49 -13.57 18.58
N LYS A 80 -19.24 -14.24 17.45
CA LYS A 80 -18.85 -15.66 17.43
C LYS A 80 -17.36 -15.90 17.70
N GLU A 81 -16.53 -14.90 17.41
CA GLU A 81 -15.07 -14.97 17.64
C GLU A 81 -14.69 -13.81 18.55
N ALA A 82 -14.39 -14.09 19.84
CA ALA A 82 -14.25 -13.08 20.89
C ALA A 82 -13.06 -12.14 20.70
N GLU A 83 -11.90 -12.66 20.27
CA GLU A 83 -10.69 -11.84 20.02
C GLU A 83 -10.91 -10.90 18.84
N HIS A 84 -11.61 -11.34 17.81
CA HIS A 84 -11.96 -10.53 16.65
C HIS A 84 -12.89 -9.37 17.03
N VAL A 85 -13.87 -9.64 17.90
CA VAL A 85 -14.78 -8.63 18.47
C VAL A 85 -13.98 -7.56 19.21
N GLU A 86 -13.06 -7.95 20.08
CA GLU A 86 -12.27 -7.02 20.87
C GLU A 86 -11.43 -6.07 19.98
N GLY A 87 -10.92 -6.57 18.86
CA GLY A 87 -10.15 -5.80 17.88
C GLY A 87 -10.97 -4.79 17.06
N PHE A 88 -12.19 -5.15 16.66
CA PHE A 88 -12.96 -4.37 15.67
C PHE A 88 -14.24 -3.73 16.16
N ALA A 89 -14.80 -4.16 17.29
CA ALA A 89 -16.11 -3.69 17.77
C ALA A 89 -16.18 -2.18 18.03
N LYS A 90 -15.06 -1.55 18.34
CA LYS A 90 -14.99 -0.12 18.69
C LYS A 90 -15.01 0.83 17.48
N GLU A 91 -14.82 0.31 16.27
CA GLU A 91 -14.60 1.10 15.05
C GLU A 91 -15.57 0.73 13.92
N CYS A 92 -16.73 0.18 14.23
CA CYS A 92 -17.71 -0.27 13.25
C CYS A 92 -18.72 0.82 12.90
N ALA A 93 -19.12 0.87 11.62
CA ALA A 93 -20.32 1.56 11.18
C ALA A 93 -21.50 0.57 11.18
N VAL A 94 -22.60 0.96 11.84
CA VAL A 94 -23.76 0.10 12.07
C VAL A 94 -24.94 0.59 11.26
N VAL A 95 -25.56 -0.30 10.47
CA VAL A 95 -26.81 -0.03 9.73
C VAL A 95 -27.99 -0.55 10.55
N THR A 96 -28.89 0.35 10.90
CA THR A 96 -30.02 0.07 11.80
C THR A 96 -31.38 0.08 11.11
N HIS A 97 -31.49 0.74 9.95
CA HIS A 97 -32.74 0.92 9.19
C HIS A 97 -32.47 0.74 7.69
N TYR A 98 -33.51 0.33 6.95
CA TYR A 98 -33.41 0.08 5.51
C TYR A 98 -34.19 1.09 4.64
N ARG A 99 -34.82 2.11 5.24
CA ARG A 99 -35.65 3.07 4.47
C ARG A 99 -35.64 4.46 5.10
N LEU A 100 -35.73 5.45 4.23
CA LEU A 100 -36.02 6.84 4.57
C LEU A 100 -37.48 7.17 4.23
N LYS A 101 -38.05 8.19 4.86
CA LYS A 101 -39.34 8.79 4.51
C LYS A 101 -39.23 10.31 4.48
N THR A 102 -40.14 10.97 3.77
CA THR A 102 -40.23 12.41 3.79
C THR A 102 -40.50 12.90 5.22
N ASN A 103 -39.85 13.97 5.64
CA ASN A 103 -40.08 14.63 6.93
C ASN A 103 -41.47 15.30 6.94
N HIS A 104 -41.87 15.78 8.14
CA HIS A 104 -43.24 16.31 8.37
C HIS A 104 -43.57 17.54 7.50
N ASP A 105 -42.58 18.36 7.16
CA ASP A 105 -42.70 19.61 6.42
C ASP A 105 -42.54 19.43 4.88
N GLY A 106 -42.25 18.20 4.43
CA GLY A 106 -42.03 17.91 3.01
C GLY A 106 -40.73 18.47 2.40
N THR A 107 -39.83 18.99 3.24
CA THR A 107 -38.58 19.67 2.81
C THR A 107 -37.34 18.80 2.77
N GLY A 108 -37.43 17.55 3.30
CA GLY A 108 -36.28 16.64 3.38
C GLY A 108 -36.69 15.21 3.71
N VAL A 109 -35.68 14.40 4.04
CA VAL A 109 -35.86 12.98 4.40
C VAL A 109 -35.36 12.70 5.82
N VAL A 110 -36.02 11.79 6.49
CA VAL A 110 -35.64 11.29 7.81
C VAL A 110 -35.67 9.76 7.80
N VAL A 111 -34.96 9.13 8.73
CA VAL A 111 -35.03 7.68 8.93
C VAL A 111 -36.47 7.29 9.26
N ASP A 112 -37.01 6.28 8.57
CA ASP A 112 -38.34 5.76 8.86
C ASP A 112 -38.26 4.80 10.08
N PRO A 113 -38.85 5.15 11.24
CA PRO A 113 -38.82 4.27 12.41
C PRO A 113 -39.43 2.91 12.20
N ALA A 114 -40.39 2.80 11.26
CA ALA A 114 -41.06 1.54 10.91
C ALA A 114 -40.17 0.60 10.08
N ALA A 115 -39.06 1.10 9.59
CA ALA A 115 -38.09 0.35 8.77
C ALA A 115 -36.84 -0.09 9.58
N LYS A 116 -36.93 -0.18 10.90
CA LYS A 116 -35.86 -0.70 11.74
C LYS A 116 -35.62 -2.18 11.41
N LEU A 117 -34.33 -2.52 11.26
CA LEU A 117 -33.93 -3.92 11.05
C LEU A 117 -34.19 -4.75 12.32
N GLU A 118 -34.58 -5.99 12.15
CA GLU A 118 -34.71 -6.96 13.26
C GLU A 118 -33.33 -7.24 13.87
N GLU A 119 -32.31 -7.42 13.04
CA GLU A 119 -30.91 -7.50 13.41
C GLU A 119 -30.12 -6.38 12.73
N GLU A 120 -29.31 -5.66 13.48
CA GLU A 120 -28.42 -4.62 12.95
C GLU A 120 -27.32 -5.25 12.10
N LEU A 121 -26.95 -4.55 11.05
CA LEU A 121 -25.88 -4.97 10.14
C LEU A 121 -24.66 -4.08 10.32
N ILE A 122 -23.49 -4.66 10.12
CA ILE A 122 -22.21 -3.96 10.19
C ILE A 122 -21.67 -3.76 8.77
N ILE A 123 -21.24 -2.54 8.44
CA ILE A 123 -20.41 -2.35 7.25
C ILE A 123 -19.07 -2.98 7.55
N ARG A 124 -18.63 -3.94 6.74
CA ARG A 124 -17.45 -4.77 7.00
C ARG A 124 -16.20 -3.95 7.35
N PRO A 125 -15.61 -4.14 8.54
CA PRO A 125 -14.27 -3.62 8.86
C PRO A 125 -13.17 -4.57 8.34
N THR A 126 -13.52 -5.81 8.13
CA THR A 126 -12.79 -6.94 7.56
C THR A 126 -13.79 -8.06 7.30
N SER A 127 -13.45 -9.08 6.53
CA SER A 127 -14.45 -10.03 6.01
C SER A 127 -14.34 -11.46 6.53
N GLU A 128 -13.45 -11.76 7.48
CA GLU A 128 -13.24 -13.12 7.99
C GLU A 128 -14.56 -13.79 8.38
N THR A 129 -15.41 -13.09 9.12
CA THR A 129 -16.63 -13.67 9.69
C THR A 129 -17.64 -14.06 8.61
N ILE A 130 -17.92 -13.18 7.64
CA ILE A 130 -18.87 -13.47 6.55
C ILE A 130 -18.32 -14.54 5.60
N ILE A 131 -17.01 -14.53 5.36
CA ILE A 131 -16.34 -15.50 4.49
C ILE A 131 -16.35 -16.89 5.13
N TRP A 132 -16.00 -17.01 6.41
CA TRP A 132 -15.97 -18.30 7.10
C TRP A 132 -17.36 -18.87 7.30
N ASN A 133 -18.39 -18.03 7.49
CA ASN A 133 -19.76 -18.48 7.45
C ASN A 133 -20.15 -19.05 6.06
N THR A 134 -19.61 -18.52 4.99
CA THR A 134 -19.83 -19.01 3.63
C THR A 134 -19.04 -20.31 3.38
N TYR A 135 -17.81 -20.40 3.84
CA TYR A 135 -16.95 -21.60 3.68
C TYR A 135 -17.54 -22.82 4.37
N ARG A 136 -18.34 -22.65 5.41
CA ARG A 136 -19.12 -23.74 6.01
C ARG A 136 -19.93 -24.54 4.99
N ASN A 137 -20.45 -23.86 3.97
CA ASN A 137 -21.24 -24.50 2.92
C ASN A 137 -20.39 -25.07 1.77
N TRP A 138 -19.16 -24.55 1.60
CA TRP A 138 -18.29 -24.93 0.50
C TRP A 138 -17.38 -26.12 0.86
N ILE A 139 -17.10 -26.33 2.13
CA ILE A 139 -16.17 -27.34 2.62
C ILE A 139 -16.93 -28.47 3.28
N GLN A 140 -16.79 -29.68 2.77
CA GLN A 140 -17.37 -30.91 3.31
C GLN A 140 -16.29 -32.00 3.49
N SER A 141 -15.30 -32.05 2.61
CA SER A 141 -14.25 -33.04 2.61
C SER A 141 -12.89 -32.42 2.27
N TYR A 142 -11.81 -33.17 2.53
CA TYR A 142 -10.47 -32.75 2.15
C TYR A 142 -10.29 -32.46 0.64
N ARG A 143 -11.21 -32.96 -0.20
CA ARG A 143 -11.20 -32.70 -1.65
C ARG A 143 -11.62 -31.29 -2.01
N ASP A 144 -12.30 -30.60 -1.12
CA ASP A 144 -12.73 -29.21 -1.29
C ASP A 144 -11.62 -28.21 -0.87
N LEU A 145 -10.51 -28.72 -0.33
CA LEU A 145 -9.38 -27.96 0.16
C LEU A 145 -8.13 -28.14 -0.73
N PRO A 146 -7.27 -27.12 -0.87
CA PRO A 146 -7.41 -25.79 -0.27
C PRO A 146 -8.40 -24.89 -1.01
N ILE A 147 -9.04 -23.96 -0.29
CA ILE A 147 -9.71 -22.81 -0.88
C ILE A 147 -8.72 -21.65 -0.89
N LEU A 148 -8.47 -21.07 -2.06
CA LEU A 148 -7.52 -19.98 -2.27
C LEU A 148 -8.25 -18.79 -2.87
N CYS A 149 -8.96 -18.02 -2.05
CA CYS A 149 -9.76 -16.89 -2.49
C CYS A 149 -9.12 -15.55 -2.13
N ASN A 150 -9.29 -14.60 -3.04
CA ASN A 150 -9.00 -13.18 -2.86
C ASN A 150 -10.25 -12.36 -3.20
N GLN A 151 -10.44 -11.22 -2.54
CA GLN A 151 -11.40 -10.23 -2.99
C GLN A 151 -10.79 -8.83 -3.02
N TRP A 152 -11.14 -8.08 -4.06
CA TRP A 152 -10.91 -6.64 -4.16
C TRP A 152 -12.17 -5.94 -3.68
N ALA A 153 -12.04 -5.10 -2.67
CA ALA A 153 -13.18 -4.52 -1.99
C ALA A 153 -12.84 -3.21 -1.25
N ASN A 154 -13.84 -2.59 -0.70
CA ASN A 154 -13.69 -1.56 0.33
C ASN A 154 -14.00 -2.14 1.70
N VAL A 155 -13.48 -1.50 2.73
CA VAL A 155 -13.85 -1.71 4.14
C VAL A 155 -13.99 -0.38 4.84
N MET A 156 -14.68 -0.38 5.98
CA MET A 156 -14.88 0.81 6.79
C MET A 156 -14.47 0.54 8.24
N ARG A 157 -13.53 1.37 8.74
CA ARG A 157 -13.09 1.40 10.15
C ARG A 157 -13.20 2.82 10.63
N TRP A 158 -14.04 3.10 11.62
CA TRP A 158 -14.37 4.45 12.06
C TRP A 158 -13.16 5.15 12.68
N GLU A 159 -12.33 5.77 11.84
CA GLU A 159 -11.08 6.39 12.23
C GLU A 159 -11.28 7.88 12.61
N MET A 160 -10.76 8.29 13.75
CA MET A 160 -10.89 9.66 14.25
C MET A 160 -9.74 10.58 13.80
N ARG A 161 -8.57 10.03 13.50
CA ARG A 161 -7.36 10.78 13.10
C ARG A 161 -6.98 10.41 11.68
N THR A 162 -7.63 11.02 10.72
CA THR A 162 -7.49 10.67 9.31
C THR A 162 -6.34 11.37 8.62
N ARG A 163 -5.73 10.68 7.66
CA ARG A 163 -4.72 11.18 6.74
C ARG A 163 -4.89 10.46 5.41
N LEU A 164 -5.03 11.22 4.31
CA LEU A 164 -5.27 10.66 2.97
C LEU A 164 -4.31 9.50 2.65
N PHE A 165 -4.82 8.41 2.12
CA PHE A 165 -4.19 7.12 1.86
C PHE A 165 -3.67 6.37 3.10
N LEU A 166 -3.06 7.02 4.05
CA LEU A 166 -2.38 6.36 5.18
C LEU A 166 -3.33 5.87 6.25
N ARG A 167 -4.38 6.65 6.53
CA ARG A 167 -5.34 6.38 7.59
C ARG A 167 -6.66 7.06 7.29
N THR A 168 -7.60 6.33 6.72
CA THR A 168 -8.94 6.81 6.34
C THR A 168 -10.01 5.90 6.92
N ALA A 169 -11.21 6.44 7.12
CA ALA A 169 -12.34 5.66 7.64
C ALA A 169 -12.81 4.61 6.64
N GLU A 170 -12.86 4.94 5.35
CA GLU A 170 -13.07 4.02 4.26
C GLU A 170 -11.81 3.94 3.41
N PHE A 171 -11.46 2.75 2.95
CA PHE A 171 -10.35 2.54 2.02
C PHE A 171 -10.59 1.33 1.11
N LEU A 172 -9.93 1.35 -0.04
CA LEU A 172 -9.87 0.20 -0.94
C LEU A 172 -8.71 -0.70 -0.51
N TRP A 173 -8.93 -1.99 -0.65
CA TRP A 173 -7.92 -2.97 -0.35
C TRP A 173 -8.12 -4.26 -1.14
N GLN A 174 -7.23 -5.17 -0.95
CA GLN A 174 -7.36 -6.57 -1.27
C GLN A 174 -7.29 -7.35 0.04
N GLU A 175 -8.09 -8.37 0.15
CA GLU A 175 -8.04 -9.35 1.24
C GLU A 175 -8.09 -10.75 0.68
N GLY A 176 -7.09 -11.56 1.02
CA GLY A 176 -7.07 -12.98 0.73
C GLY A 176 -7.54 -13.78 1.93
N HIS A 177 -8.30 -14.81 1.68
CA HIS A 177 -8.82 -15.72 2.71
C HIS A 177 -8.72 -17.14 2.21
N THR A 178 -7.89 -17.95 2.87
CA THR A 178 -7.63 -19.31 2.45
C THR A 178 -7.99 -20.31 3.53
N ALA A 179 -8.41 -21.50 3.10
CA ALA A 179 -8.72 -22.60 3.98
C ALA A 179 -7.93 -23.84 3.58
N HIS A 180 -7.38 -24.56 4.55
CA HIS A 180 -6.45 -25.66 4.35
C HIS A 180 -6.82 -26.86 5.22
N ALA A 181 -6.37 -28.05 4.79
CA ALA A 181 -6.57 -29.29 5.52
C ALA A 181 -5.59 -29.46 6.69
N THR A 182 -4.40 -28.89 6.62
CA THR A 182 -3.37 -29.05 7.65
C THR A 182 -2.79 -27.71 8.11
N ARG A 183 -2.20 -27.73 9.29
CA ARG A 183 -1.48 -26.61 9.86
C ARG A 183 -0.33 -26.17 8.94
N GLU A 184 0.44 -27.15 8.48
CA GLU A 184 1.64 -26.93 7.67
C GLU A 184 1.28 -26.22 6.35
N GLU A 185 0.19 -26.65 5.68
CA GLU A 185 -0.29 -26.01 4.45
C GLU A 185 -0.64 -24.54 4.68
N ALA A 186 -1.35 -24.23 5.77
CA ALA A 186 -1.74 -22.87 6.12
C ALA A 186 -0.53 -21.98 6.50
N GLU A 187 0.43 -22.51 7.25
CA GLU A 187 1.67 -21.78 7.59
C GLU A 187 2.52 -21.49 6.33
N ILE A 188 2.65 -22.45 5.42
CA ILE A 188 3.35 -22.28 4.15
C ILE A 188 2.64 -21.18 3.33
N GLU A 189 1.32 -21.21 3.27
CA GLU A 189 0.53 -20.21 2.55
C GLU A 189 0.73 -18.81 3.13
N ALA A 190 0.64 -18.65 4.44
CA ALA A 190 0.85 -17.35 5.10
C ALA A 190 2.24 -16.76 4.79
N LYS A 191 3.29 -17.58 4.83
CA LYS A 191 4.66 -17.17 4.49
C LYS A 191 4.83 -16.87 3.00
N LYS A 192 4.19 -17.66 2.13
CA LYS A 192 4.19 -17.43 0.68
C LYS A 192 3.62 -16.05 0.35
N MET A 193 2.50 -15.67 0.95
CA MET A 193 1.85 -14.39 0.67
C MET A 193 2.63 -13.20 1.23
N GLN A 194 3.35 -13.35 2.35
CA GLN A 194 4.35 -12.38 2.77
C GLN A 194 5.43 -12.19 1.70
N GLY A 195 5.91 -13.28 1.11
CA GLY A 195 6.89 -13.24 0.00
C GLY A 195 6.37 -12.50 -1.22
N VAL A 196 5.14 -12.78 -1.63
CA VAL A 196 4.47 -12.08 -2.74
C VAL A 196 4.39 -10.56 -2.50
N TYR A 197 4.03 -10.15 -1.29
CA TYR A 197 3.99 -8.74 -0.93
C TYR A 197 5.38 -8.09 -0.92
N ALA A 198 6.39 -8.80 -0.43
CA ALA A 198 7.77 -8.32 -0.46
C ALA A 198 8.28 -8.14 -1.90
N ASP A 199 8.03 -9.12 -2.76
CA ASP A 199 8.38 -9.06 -4.19
C ASP A 199 7.69 -7.89 -4.90
N PHE A 200 6.41 -7.67 -4.61
CA PHE A 200 5.68 -6.52 -5.14
C PHE A 200 6.28 -5.19 -4.66
N ALA A 201 6.53 -5.06 -3.36
CA ALA A 201 7.11 -3.85 -2.79
C ALA A 201 8.49 -3.53 -3.38
N GLU A 202 9.35 -4.51 -3.51
CA GLU A 202 10.73 -4.31 -3.97
C GLU A 202 10.83 -4.14 -5.48
N ASN A 203 10.16 -4.98 -6.27
CA ASN A 203 10.30 -4.99 -7.72
C ASN A 203 9.42 -3.96 -8.44
N TYR A 204 8.23 -3.66 -7.91
CA TYR A 204 7.30 -2.74 -8.56
C TYR A 204 7.20 -1.38 -7.87
N MET A 205 7.14 -1.35 -6.52
CA MET A 205 7.15 -0.09 -5.78
C MET A 205 8.56 0.48 -5.60
N ALA A 206 9.61 -0.26 -5.96
CA ALA A 206 11.01 0.10 -5.69
C ALA A 206 11.26 0.42 -4.21
N MET A 207 10.58 -0.27 -3.32
CA MET A 207 10.57 -0.02 -1.88
C MET A 207 11.15 -1.22 -1.13
N PRO A 208 12.39 -1.12 -0.62
CA PRO A 208 13.01 -2.20 0.14
C PRO A 208 12.28 -2.41 1.47
N VAL A 209 12.02 -3.67 1.83
CA VAL A 209 11.28 -4.04 3.03
C VAL A 209 12.04 -5.00 3.93
N VAL A 210 11.68 -5.02 5.21
CA VAL A 210 12.15 -6.01 6.18
C VAL A 210 11.02 -7.02 6.40
N LYS A 211 11.28 -8.29 6.11
CA LYS A 211 10.36 -9.39 6.38
C LYS A 211 10.52 -9.86 7.82
N GLY A 212 9.42 -9.97 8.55
CA GLY A 212 9.43 -10.41 9.93
C GLY A 212 8.11 -10.97 10.40
N VAL A 213 8.10 -11.35 11.68
CA VAL A 213 6.91 -11.80 12.41
C VAL A 213 6.60 -10.76 13.50
N LYS A 214 5.34 -10.47 13.72
CA LYS A 214 4.91 -9.57 14.81
C LYS A 214 5.13 -10.20 16.18
N SER A 215 5.43 -9.39 17.18
CA SER A 215 5.34 -9.81 18.59
C SER A 215 3.92 -10.25 18.93
N ALA A 216 3.75 -10.97 20.01
CA ALA A 216 2.42 -11.42 20.45
C ALA A 216 1.44 -10.24 20.68
N SER A 217 1.96 -9.11 21.19
CA SER A 217 1.17 -7.90 21.46
C SER A 217 0.72 -7.13 20.20
N GLU A 218 1.42 -7.31 19.07
CA GLU A 218 1.18 -6.59 17.82
C GLU A 218 0.56 -7.50 16.73
N ARG A 219 0.14 -8.72 17.07
CA ARG A 219 -0.53 -9.64 16.15
C ARG A 219 -1.92 -9.13 15.78
N PHE A 220 -2.37 -9.55 14.60
CA PHE A 220 -3.76 -9.38 14.20
C PHE A 220 -4.69 -10.17 15.14
N ALA A 221 -5.82 -9.56 15.49
CA ALA A 221 -6.80 -10.17 16.40
C ALA A 221 -7.32 -11.51 15.85
N GLY A 222 -7.17 -12.59 16.62
CA GLY A 222 -7.50 -13.96 16.22
C GLY A 222 -6.39 -14.71 15.48
N ALA A 223 -5.22 -14.11 15.26
CA ALA A 223 -4.08 -14.79 14.61
C ALA A 223 -3.16 -15.47 15.61
N LEU A 224 -2.68 -16.66 15.24
CA LEU A 224 -1.59 -17.36 15.95
C LEU A 224 -0.23 -16.74 15.60
N ASP A 225 -0.04 -16.36 14.34
CA ASP A 225 1.12 -15.59 13.86
C ASP A 225 0.72 -14.56 12.82
N THR A 226 1.41 -13.43 12.83
CA THR A 226 1.27 -12.38 11.83
C THR A 226 2.61 -12.11 11.18
N TYR A 227 2.74 -12.46 9.92
CA TYR A 227 3.89 -12.11 9.08
C TYR A 227 3.69 -10.71 8.51
N THR A 228 4.76 -9.92 8.49
CA THR A 228 4.70 -8.51 8.06
C THR A 228 5.85 -8.17 7.14
N ILE A 229 5.65 -7.15 6.31
CA ILE A 229 6.71 -6.43 5.62
C ILE A 229 6.72 -4.99 6.12
N GLU A 230 7.88 -4.51 6.59
CA GLU A 230 8.05 -3.18 7.15
C GLU A 230 8.96 -2.34 6.25
N ALA A 231 8.50 -1.16 5.87
CA ALA A 231 9.27 -0.22 5.06
C ALA A 231 9.71 0.99 5.89
N MET A 232 10.86 1.57 5.54
CA MET A 232 11.33 2.83 6.11
C MET A 232 10.91 4.00 5.23
N MET A 233 10.25 4.99 5.82
CA MET A 233 9.94 6.25 5.16
C MET A 233 11.11 7.22 5.27
N GLN A 234 11.11 8.29 4.47
CA GLN A 234 12.24 9.24 4.43
C GLN A 234 12.50 9.96 5.76
N ASP A 235 11.50 10.07 6.62
CA ASP A 235 11.64 10.63 7.98
C ASP A 235 12.10 9.59 9.02
N GLY A 236 12.48 8.40 8.60
CA GLY A 236 12.96 7.31 9.46
C GLY A 236 11.86 6.54 10.19
N LYS A 237 10.59 6.85 9.98
CA LYS A 237 9.50 6.08 10.56
C LYS A 237 9.20 4.83 9.74
N ALA A 238 8.70 3.82 10.43
CA ALA A 238 8.23 2.60 9.79
C ALA A 238 6.80 2.73 9.26
N LEU A 239 6.56 2.05 8.15
CA LEU A 239 5.23 1.81 7.63
C LEU A 239 5.05 0.32 7.39
N GLN A 240 4.00 -0.26 8.00
CA GLN A 240 3.58 -1.62 7.71
C GLN A 240 2.99 -1.66 6.30
N ALA A 241 3.70 -2.27 5.37
CA ALA A 241 3.35 -2.28 3.95
C ALA A 241 2.49 -3.48 3.54
N GLY A 242 2.39 -4.51 4.37
CA GLY A 242 1.53 -5.67 4.13
C GLY A 242 1.63 -6.66 5.27
N THR A 243 0.55 -7.41 5.49
CA THR A 243 0.50 -8.49 6.49
C THR A 243 -0.13 -9.74 5.94
N SER A 244 0.33 -10.87 6.47
CA SER A 244 -0.20 -12.19 6.19
C SER A 244 -0.34 -12.95 7.52
N HIS A 245 -1.55 -13.41 7.82
CA HIS A 245 -1.92 -13.97 9.12
C HIS A 245 -2.12 -15.47 9.03
N PHE A 246 -1.48 -16.19 9.92
CA PHE A 246 -1.81 -17.58 10.20
C PHE A 246 -2.85 -17.58 11.33
N LEU A 247 -4.09 -17.92 11.00
CA LEU A 247 -5.25 -17.83 11.91
C LEU A 247 -5.53 -19.15 12.66
N GLY A 248 -4.78 -20.20 12.36
CA GLY A 248 -5.03 -21.52 12.94
C GLY A 248 -6.42 -22.05 12.60
N GLN A 249 -7.09 -22.64 13.58
CA GLN A 249 -8.46 -23.17 13.46
C GLN A 249 -9.51 -22.26 14.13
N ASN A 250 -9.16 -21.05 14.57
CA ASN A 250 -10.05 -20.20 15.36
C ASN A 250 -11.35 -19.88 14.60
N PHE A 251 -11.27 -19.45 13.34
CA PHE A 251 -12.45 -19.19 12.51
C PHE A 251 -13.17 -20.48 12.08
N GLY A 252 -12.43 -21.57 11.82
CA GLY A 252 -13.00 -22.88 11.56
C GLY A 252 -13.93 -23.34 12.70
N LYS A 253 -13.47 -23.21 13.93
CA LYS A 253 -14.25 -23.54 15.14
C LYS A 253 -15.38 -22.58 15.38
N ALA A 254 -15.17 -21.27 15.27
CA ALA A 254 -16.19 -20.25 15.52
C ALA A 254 -17.39 -20.36 14.56
N PHE A 255 -17.17 -20.75 13.31
CA PHE A 255 -18.18 -20.90 12.27
C PHE A 255 -18.53 -22.34 11.92
N ASP A 256 -18.01 -23.31 12.68
CA ASP A 256 -18.26 -24.76 12.51
C ASP A 256 -17.91 -25.24 11.07
N VAL A 257 -16.74 -24.84 10.59
CA VAL A 257 -16.23 -25.23 9.27
C VAL A 257 -15.37 -26.48 9.42
N THR A 258 -16.01 -27.63 9.22
CA THR A 258 -15.40 -28.94 9.35
C THR A 258 -15.30 -29.66 8.00
N PHE A 259 -14.34 -30.55 7.88
CA PHE A 259 -14.19 -31.43 6.73
C PHE A 259 -13.84 -32.87 7.17
N ILE A 260 -14.16 -33.83 6.32
CA ILE A 260 -13.75 -35.23 6.52
C ILE A 260 -12.38 -35.41 5.83
N ASP A 261 -11.40 -35.85 6.59
CA ASP A 261 -10.04 -36.12 6.11
C ASP A 261 -9.95 -37.43 5.28
N LYS A 262 -8.77 -37.73 4.78
CA LYS A 262 -8.49 -38.96 3.99
C LYS A 262 -8.73 -40.25 4.76
N ASN A 263 -8.75 -40.20 6.10
CA ASN A 263 -8.95 -41.33 7.00
C ASN A 263 -10.38 -41.44 7.50
N GLY A 264 -11.29 -40.58 7.01
CA GLY A 264 -12.69 -40.54 7.46
C GLY A 264 -12.90 -39.81 8.78
N LYS A 265 -11.91 -39.09 9.31
CA LYS A 265 -11.99 -38.34 10.54
C LYS A 265 -12.40 -36.89 10.27
N SER A 266 -13.28 -36.35 11.11
CA SER A 266 -13.65 -34.94 11.06
C SER A 266 -12.61 -34.07 11.74
N ASP A 267 -12.25 -32.93 11.10
CA ASP A 267 -11.40 -31.90 11.67
C ASP A 267 -11.88 -30.52 11.22
N TYR A 268 -11.45 -29.46 11.91
CA TYR A 268 -11.70 -28.08 11.54
C TYR A 268 -10.69 -27.59 10.50
N ALA A 269 -11.13 -26.80 9.53
CA ALA A 269 -10.25 -26.19 8.53
C ALA A 269 -9.29 -25.17 9.15
N TRP A 270 -8.08 -25.12 8.61
CA TRP A 270 -7.02 -24.19 8.98
C TRP A 270 -7.10 -22.94 8.09
N ALA A 271 -6.91 -21.77 8.67
CA ALA A 271 -7.18 -20.49 8.05
C ALA A 271 -5.94 -19.63 7.87
N THR A 272 -5.88 -18.89 6.76
CA THR A 272 -5.04 -17.71 6.60
C THR A 272 -5.86 -16.52 6.12
N SER A 273 -5.40 -15.30 6.44
CA SER A 273 -5.85 -14.08 5.78
C SER A 273 -4.66 -13.16 5.52
N TRP A 274 -4.71 -12.38 4.46
CA TRP A 274 -3.62 -11.50 4.08
C TRP A 274 -4.16 -10.32 3.27
N GLY A 275 -3.55 -9.14 3.44
CA GLY A 275 -4.09 -7.93 2.85
C GLY A 275 -3.10 -6.78 2.69
N VAL A 276 -3.34 -5.99 1.65
CA VAL A 276 -2.76 -4.68 1.41
C VAL A 276 -3.83 -3.70 0.94
N SER A 277 -3.62 -2.42 1.16
CA SER A 277 -4.61 -1.37 0.90
C SER A 277 -4.01 -0.21 0.11
N THR A 278 -4.86 0.76 -0.21
CA THR A 278 -4.43 2.06 -0.76
C THR A 278 -3.42 2.81 0.11
N ARG A 279 -3.13 2.35 1.35
CA ARG A 279 -1.98 2.80 2.14
C ARG A 279 -0.67 2.69 1.37
N LEU A 280 -0.53 1.73 0.46
CA LEU A 280 0.66 1.57 -0.38
C LEU A 280 0.94 2.79 -1.26
N ILE A 281 -0.07 3.55 -1.67
CA ILE A 281 0.12 4.82 -2.39
C ILE A 281 0.80 5.84 -1.46
N GLY A 282 0.36 5.92 -0.21
CA GLY A 282 1.02 6.75 0.80
C GLY A 282 2.47 6.35 1.06
N ALA A 283 2.73 5.05 1.15
CA ALA A 283 4.08 4.50 1.27
C ALA A 283 4.96 4.88 0.07
N LEU A 284 4.44 4.75 -1.15
CA LEU A 284 5.12 5.12 -2.38
C LEU A 284 5.55 6.59 -2.39
N ILE A 285 4.62 7.49 -1.99
CA ILE A 285 4.89 8.93 -1.88
C ILE A 285 6.00 9.18 -0.86
N MET A 286 5.88 8.64 0.34
CA MET A 286 6.80 8.89 1.44
C MET A 286 8.18 8.24 1.26
N SER A 287 8.29 7.22 0.40
CA SER A 287 9.57 6.55 0.11
C SER A 287 10.40 7.30 -0.92
N HIS A 288 9.76 7.92 -1.93
CA HIS A 288 10.48 8.35 -3.13
C HIS A 288 10.33 9.81 -3.50
N SER A 289 9.23 10.46 -3.12
CA SER A 289 8.91 11.81 -3.57
C SER A 289 9.80 12.87 -2.91
N ASP A 290 9.93 14.04 -3.56
CA ASP A 290 10.80 15.11 -3.15
C ASP A 290 10.06 16.46 -3.01
N ASP A 291 10.79 17.54 -2.85
CA ASP A 291 10.22 18.89 -2.70
C ASP A 291 9.74 19.49 -4.04
N ASN A 292 9.98 18.80 -5.17
CA ASN A 292 9.47 19.18 -6.50
C ASN A 292 8.20 18.42 -6.88
N GLY A 293 7.85 17.34 -6.16
CA GLY A 293 6.66 16.57 -6.44
C GLY A 293 6.82 15.06 -6.24
N LEU A 294 5.94 14.29 -6.87
CA LEU A 294 6.04 12.83 -6.89
C LEU A 294 7.30 12.38 -7.63
N VAL A 295 7.87 11.27 -7.17
CA VAL A 295 8.82 10.45 -7.90
C VAL A 295 8.24 9.06 -7.99
N LEU A 296 7.70 8.70 -9.15
CA LEU A 296 7.03 7.41 -9.32
C LEU A 296 7.98 6.38 -9.95
N PRO A 297 8.07 5.18 -9.37
CA PRO A 297 8.71 4.07 -10.05
C PRO A 297 8.04 3.83 -11.41
N PRO A 298 8.79 3.68 -12.50
CA PRO A 298 8.23 3.48 -13.83
C PRO A 298 7.20 2.35 -13.93
N HIS A 299 7.38 1.25 -13.19
CA HIS A 299 6.44 0.13 -13.19
C HIS A 299 5.04 0.50 -12.65
N LEU A 300 4.92 1.55 -11.84
CA LEU A 300 3.65 2.01 -11.26
C LEU A 300 3.17 3.36 -11.80
N ALA A 301 3.97 4.06 -12.60
CA ALA A 301 3.58 5.34 -13.17
C ALA A 301 2.44 5.18 -14.19
N PRO A 302 1.31 5.88 -14.03
CA PRO A 302 0.21 5.85 -15.01
C PRO A 302 0.65 6.37 -16.39
N ILE A 303 1.49 7.40 -16.40
CA ILE A 303 2.17 7.95 -17.56
C ILE A 303 3.66 7.74 -17.33
N GLN A 304 4.28 6.88 -18.13
CA GLN A 304 5.72 6.61 -18.01
C GLN A 304 6.54 7.62 -18.79
N VAL A 305 6.01 8.10 -19.91
CA VAL A 305 6.65 9.08 -20.78
C VAL A 305 5.63 10.13 -21.18
N VAL A 306 5.98 11.40 -21.00
CA VAL A 306 5.24 12.52 -21.58
C VAL A 306 6.10 13.22 -22.61
N ILE A 307 5.51 13.59 -23.76
CA ILE A 307 6.19 14.33 -24.82
C ILE A 307 5.49 15.68 -24.98
N ILE A 308 6.26 16.75 -24.93
CA ILE A 308 5.76 18.12 -24.97
C ILE A 308 6.38 18.87 -26.15
N PRO A 309 5.58 19.40 -27.09
CA PRO A 309 6.08 20.19 -28.19
C PRO A 309 6.41 21.61 -27.77
N ILE A 310 7.46 22.19 -28.38
CA ILE A 310 7.83 23.59 -28.23
C ILE A 310 7.77 24.22 -29.61
N TYR A 311 6.74 24.99 -29.89
CA TYR A 311 6.45 25.52 -31.22
C TYR A 311 6.10 27.00 -31.20
N ARG A 312 6.22 27.64 -32.37
CA ARG A 312 5.91 29.07 -32.61
C ARG A 312 4.76 29.27 -33.61
N SER A 313 4.43 28.25 -34.38
CA SER A 313 3.35 28.29 -35.37
C SER A 313 2.64 26.94 -35.43
N GLU A 314 1.40 26.92 -35.92
CA GLU A 314 0.62 25.70 -36.13
C GLU A 314 1.29 24.75 -37.14
N GLU A 315 1.93 25.32 -38.17
CA GLU A 315 2.68 24.53 -39.15
C GLU A 315 3.84 23.75 -38.48
N GLN A 316 4.60 24.42 -37.61
CA GLN A 316 5.67 23.78 -36.83
C GLN A 316 5.13 22.71 -35.89
N LEU A 317 3.97 22.99 -35.24
CA LEU A 317 3.30 21.99 -34.42
C LEU A 317 2.90 20.76 -35.24
N ALA A 318 2.37 20.94 -36.44
CA ALA A 318 1.95 19.83 -37.30
C ALA A 318 3.16 18.93 -37.68
N GLN A 319 4.30 19.52 -38.01
CA GLN A 319 5.53 18.78 -38.32
C GLN A 319 6.08 18.03 -37.10
N ILE A 320 6.10 18.67 -35.92
CA ILE A 320 6.52 18.02 -34.66
C ILE A 320 5.56 16.88 -34.33
N SER A 321 4.25 17.10 -34.50
CA SER A 321 3.22 16.10 -34.18
C SER A 321 3.33 14.84 -35.03
N GLU A 322 3.64 14.96 -36.31
CA GLU A 322 3.91 13.83 -37.19
C GLU A 322 5.07 12.97 -36.64
N LYS A 323 6.18 13.60 -36.31
CA LYS A 323 7.37 12.92 -35.76
C LYS A 323 7.07 12.28 -34.42
N VAL A 324 6.44 13.03 -33.48
CA VAL A 324 6.14 12.59 -32.13
C VAL A 324 5.12 11.43 -32.12
N ASN A 325 4.10 11.49 -32.97
CA ASN A 325 3.13 10.39 -33.07
C ASN A 325 3.79 9.07 -33.50
N GLY A 326 4.79 9.14 -34.37
CA GLY A 326 5.61 7.98 -34.69
C GLY A 326 6.38 7.43 -33.49
N ILE A 327 6.95 8.31 -32.67
CA ILE A 327 7.65 7.92 -31.42
C ILE A 327 6.65 7.29 -30.42
N VAL A 328 5.50 7.92 -30.22
CA VAL A 328 4.45 7.41 -29.31
C VAL A 328 3.99 6.01 -29.74
N ALA A 329 3.77 5.79 -31.05
CA ALA A 329 3.37 4.48 -31.55
C ALA A 329 4.41 3.38 -31.24
N LYS A 330 5.69 3.68 -31.42
CA LYS A 330 6.78 2.76 -31.10
C LYS A 330 6.88 2.46 -29.60
N LEU A 331 6.77 3.49 -28.75
CA LEU A 331 6.76 3.32 -27.29
C LEU A 331 5.57 2.44 -26.82
N LYS A 332 4.37 2.69 -27.36
CA LYS A 332 3.18 1.88 -27.06
C LYS A 332 3.33 0.43 -27.52
N ALA A 333 3.99 0.19 -28.66
CA ALA A 333 4.26 -1.17 -29.13
C ALA A 333 5.18 -1.96 -28.17
N LEU A 334 6.01 -1.26 -27.38
CA LEU A 334 6.83 -1.84 -26.30
C LEU A 334 6.08 -1.93 -24.96
N GLY A 335 4.78 -1.63 -24.92
CA GLY A 335 3.99 -1.62 -23.69
C GLY A 335 4.22 -0.38 -22.79
N ILE A 336 4.93 0.65 -23.27
CA ILE A 336 5.21 1.85 -22.52
C ILE A 336 4.05 2.83 -22.65
N SER A 337 3.51 3.32 -21.52
CA SER A 337 2.46 4.32 -21.50
C SER A 337 3.05 5.69 -21.83
N ALA A 338 2.86 6.15 -23.06
CA ALA A 338 3.33 7.43 -23.58
C ALA A 338 2.15 8.37 -23.86
N LYS A 339 2.27 9.61 -23.38
CA LYS A 339 1.32 10.70 -23.64
C LYS A 339 1.98 11.80 -24.46
N PHE A 340 1.37 12.18 -25.56
CA PHE A 340 1.69 13.41 -26.27
C PHE A 340 0.76 14.52 -25.78
N ASP A 341 1.31 15.59 -25.22
CA ASP A 341 0.54 16.74 -24.73
C ASP A 341 0.75 17.96 -25.64
N ASP A 342 0.02 17.98 -26.73
CA ASP A 342 -0.02 19.03 -27.74
C ASP A 342 -1.11 20.10 -27.48
N ALA A 343 -1.90 19.97 -26.41
CA ALA A 343 -2.96 20.93 -26.07
C ALA A 343 -2.39 22.36 -25.92
N ASP A 344 -3.07 23.33 -26.48
CA ASP A 344 -2.66 24.75 -26.49
C ASP A 344 -3.05 25.53 -25.23
N ASN A 345 -3.78 24.87 -24.32
CA ASN A 345 -4.34 25.46 -23.11
C ASN A 345 -3.30 25.96 -22.10
N LYS A 346 -2.05 25.53 -22.20
CA LYS A 346 -0.95 25.86 -21.29
C LYS A 346 0.41 25.93 -22.00
N LYS A 347 1.28 26.83 -21.54
CA LYS A 347 2.63 26.96 -22.07
C LYS A 347 3.52 25.77 -21.69
N PRO A 348 4.53 25.43 -22.49
CA PRO A 348 5.43 24.29 -22.22
C PRO A 348 6.03 24.29 -20.81
N GLY A 349 6.50 25.41 -20.30
CA GLY A 349 7.06 25.52 -18.95
C GLY A 349 6.06 25.21 -17.84
N TRP A 350 4.78 25.45 -18.04
CA TRP A 350 3.73 25.05 -17.10
C TRP A 350 3.52 23.52 -17.13
N LYS A 351 3.47 22.93 -18.34
CA LYS A 351 3.37 21.49 -18.53
C LYS A 351 4.54 20.75 -17.92
N PHE A 352 5.76 21.28 -18.08
CA PHE A 352 6.97 20.74 -17.45
C PHE A 352 6.80 20.65 -15.92
N ALA A 353 6.34 21.73 -15.29
CA ALA A 353 6.11 21.78 -13.86
C ALA A 353 5.00 20.81 -13.41
N GLU A 354 3.91 20.69 -14.17
CA GLU A 354 2.81 19.78 -13.87
C GLU A 354 3.25 18.31 -13.91
N TYR A 355 3.94 17.89 -14.97
CA TYR A 355 4.38 16.51 -15.09
C TYR A 355 5.52 16.14 -14.16
N GLU A 356 6.36 17.12 -13.77
CA GLU A 356 7.34 16.95 -12.71
C GLU A 356 6.65 16.75 -11.35
N LEU A 357 5.64 17.57 -11.03
CA LEU A 357 4.83 17.43 -9.83
C LEU A 357 4.10 16.07 -9.78
N LYS A 358 3.59 15.60 -10.91
CA LYS A 358 2.92 14.29 -11.05
C LYS A 358 3.89 13.10 -11.09
N GLY A 359 5.19 13.34 -11.07
CA GLY A 359 6.19 12.29 -10.99
C GLY A 359 6.34 11.43 -12.23
N VAL A 360 6.01 11.96 -13.41
CA VAL A 360 6.20 11.24 -14.68
C VAL A 360 7.68 10.92 -14.86
N PRO A 361 8.06 9.63 -14.99
CA PRO A 361 9.46 9.21 -14.99
C PRO A 361 10.34 9.85 -16.06
N VAL A 362 9.82 9.96 -17.27
CA VAL A 362 10.56 10.53 -18.42
C VAL A 362 9.72 11.60 -19.11
N ARG A 363 10.30 12.80 -19.24
CA ARG A 363 9.74 13.86 -20.06
C ARG A 363 10.61 14.05 -21.29
N LEU A 364 9.99 14.00 -22.45
CA LEU A 364 10.59 14.33 -23.73
C LEU A 364 10.11 15.71 -24.16
N ALA A 365 10.96 16.52 -24.78
CA ALA A 365 10.58 17.78 -25.38
C ALA A 365 11.20 17.92 -26.75
N MET A 366 10.38 18.37 -27.73
CA MET A 366 10.84 18.57 -29.12
C MET A 366 10.47 19.98 -29.58
N GLY A 367 11.48 20.74 -29.95
CA GLY A 367 11.34 22.03 -30.59
C GLY A 367 11.68 21.98 -32.08
N GLY A 368 11.59 23.16 -32.75
CA GLY A 368 11.91 23.24 -34.18
C GLY A 368 13.36 22.87 -34.51
N ARG A 369 14.32 23.24 -33.65
CA ARG A 369 15.74 22.86 -33.81
C ARG A 369 15.96 21.35 -33.62
N ASP A 370 15.24 20.76 -32.68
CA ASP A 370 15.31 19.31 -32.46
C ASP A 370 14.76 18.56 -33.67
N LEU A 371 13.67 19.03 -34.23
CA LEU A 371 13.09 18.46 -35.44
C LEU A 371 14.05 18.50 -36.62
N GLU A 372 14.72 19.65 -36.85
CA GLU A 372 15.72 19.84 -37.92
C GLU A 372 16.95 18.93 -37.75
N ASN A 373 17.40 18.73 -36.50
CA ASN A 373 18.60 17.95 -36.18
C ASN A 373 18.30 16.47 -35.88
N ASN A 374 17.05 16.03 -35.99
CA ASN A 374 16.59 14.69 -35.59
C ASN A 374 16.98 14.33 -34.14
N THR A 375 16.84 15.31 -33.22
CA THR A 375 17.12 15.14 -31.79
C THR A 375 15.88 15.36 -30.94
N ILE A 376 15.98 15.03 -29.65
CA ILE A 376 14.94 15.28 -28.67
C ILE A 376 15.59 15.51 -27.30
N GLU A 377 15.07 16.46 -26.50
CA GLU A 377 15.49 16.63 -25.11
C GLU A 377 14.81 15.56 -24.25
N VAL A 378 15.61 14.89 -23.43
CA VAL A 378 15.16 13.90 -22.44
C VAL A 378 15.43 14.45 -21.06
N MET A 379 14.47 14.39 -20.16
CA MET A 379 14.64 14.69 -18.74
C MET A 379 14.12 13.52 -17.91
N ARG A 380 14.96 13.02 -17.02
CA ARG A 380 14.59 11.98 -16.07
C ARG A 380 14.15 12.57 -14.73
N ARG A 381 13.06 12.06 -14.17
CA ARG A 381 12.45 12.65 -12.96
C ARG A 381 13.25 12.36 -11.67
N ASP A 382 13.89 11.21 -11.60
CA ASP A 382 14.58 10.75 -10.37
C ASP A 382 15.87 11.52 -10.03
N THR A 383 16.54 12.11 -11.03
CA THR A 383 17.77 12.92 -10.85
C THR A 383 17.60 14.36 -11.32
N LEU A 384 16.55 14.68 -12.08
CA LEU A 384 16.30 15.95 -12.76
C LEU A 384 17.36 16.29 -13.86
N GLU A 385 18.17 15.30 -14.23
CA GLU A 385 19.14 15.46 -15.30
C GLU A 385 18.46 15.55 -16.66
N LYS A 386 19.10 16.35 -17.54
CA LYS A 386 18.64 16.57 -18.91
C LYS A 386 19.75 16.27 -19.88
N GLU A 387 19.40 15.69 -21.00
CA GLU A 387 20.29 15.47 -22.12
C GLU A 387 19.55 15.61 -23.45
N THR A 388 20.29 15.77 -24.55
CA THR A 388 19.73 15.76 -25.89
C THR A 388 20.26 14.54 -26.61
N VAL A 389 19.35 13.72 -27.13
CA VAL A 389 19.68 12.47 -27.81
C VAL A 389 19.11 12.45 -29.24
N THR A 390 19.64 11.59 -30.10
CA THR A 390 19.05 11.36 -31.42
C THR A 390 17.69 10.68 -31.30
N CYS A 391 16.77 10.98 -32.21
CA CYS A 391 15.51 10.27 -32.32
C CYS A 391 15.65 8.85 -32.87
N ASP A 392 16.84 8.48 -33.40
CA ASP A 392 17.07 7.14 -33.89
C ASP A 392 17.07 6.14 -32.73
N ASN A 393 16.18 5.12 -32.82
CA ASN A 393 15.97 4.13 -31.78
C ASN A 393 15.60 4.71 -30.39
N ILE A 394 14.94 5.88 -30.35
CA ILE A 394 14.54 6.54 -29.10
C ILE A 394 13.67 5.63 -28.22
N GLU A 395 12.87 4.78 -28.79
CA GLU A 395 12.05 3.81 -28.06
C GLU A 395 12.88 2.83 -27.23
N THR A 396 13.99 2.33 -27.77
CA THR A 396 14.91 1.44 -27.05
C THR A 396 15.68 2.20 -25.97
N TYR A 397 16.12 3.44 -26.29
CA TYR A 397 16.76 4.31 -25.29
C TYR A 397 15.83 4.56 -24.10
N VAL A 398 14.58 4.94 -24.33
CA VAL A 398 13.61 5.22 -23.29
C VAL A 398 13.28 3.97 -22.48
N GLN A 399 13.14 2.80 -23.13
CA GLN A 399 12.91 1.53 -22.42
C GLN A 399 14.04 1.24 -21.43
N ASN A 400 15.29 1.36 -21.86
CA ASN A 400 16.45 1.15 -20.99
C ASN A 400 16.51 2.19 -19.87
N LEU A 401 16.19 3.47 -20.16
CA LEU A 401 16.17 4.53 -19.19
C LEU A 401 15.12 4.30 -18.10
N LEU A 402 13.91 3.81 -18.45
CA LEU A 402 12.88 3.47 -17.48
C LEU A 402 13.35 2.38 -16.52
N GLU A 403 14.01 1.34 -17.00
CA GLU A 403 14.58 0.28 -16.15
C GLU A 403 15.71 0.81 -15.26
N GLU A 404 16.54 1.72 -15.76
CA GLU A 404 17.56 2.37 -14.96
C GLU A 404 16.96 3.24 -13.85
N ILE A 405 15.90 4.02 -14.16
CA ILE A 405 15.18 4.83 -13.17
C ILE A 405 14.57 3.93 -12.09
N GLN A 406 13.94 2.82 -12.45
CA GLN A 406 13.37 1.86 -11.50
C GLN A 406 14.43 1.38 -10.50
N LYS A 407 15.59 0.96 -11.00
CA LYS A 407 16.72 0.50 -10.18
C LYS A 407 17.31 1.60 -9.30
N ASN A 408 17.46 2.81 -9.86
CA ASN A 408 18.01 3.95 -9.13
C ASN A 408 17.12 4.38 -7.96
N ILE A 409 15.80 4.39 -8.16
CA ILE A 409 14.82 4.71 -7.11
C ILE A 409 14.90 3.66 -5.98
N PHE A 410 14.98 2.37 -6.33
CA PHE A 410 15.16 1.30 -5.34
C PHE A 410 16.47 1.45 -4.57
N GLN A 411 17.59 1.70 -5.27
CA GLN A 411 18.90 1.81 -4.64
C GLN A 411 18.96 3.00 -3.67
N LYS A 412 18.41 4.15 -4.03
CA LYS A 412 18.31 5.30 -3.12
C LYS A 412 17.55 4.98 -1.83
N ALA A 413 16.44 4.27 -1.94
CA ALA A 413 15.65 3.86 -0.76
C ALA A 413 16.40 2.82 0.08
N LEU A 414 17.13 1.91 -0.55
CA LEU A 414 17.94 0.90 0.13
C LEU A 414 19.13 1.54 0.86
N ASP A 415 19.81 2.46 0.24
CA ASP A 415 20.93 3.21 0.84
C ASP A 415 20.44 3.99 2.07
N HIS A 416 19.33 4.71 1.95
CA HIS A 416 18.71 5.43 3.07
C HIS A 416 18.37 4.48 4.22
N ARG A 417 17.72 3.33 3.95
CA ARG A 417 17.41 2.34 4.98
C ARG A 417 18.68 1.79 5.64
N THR A 418 19.72 1.53 4.85
CA THR A 418 20.99 0.98 5.35
C THR A 418 21.68 1.98 6.27
N GLU A 419 21.78 3.23 5.88
CA GLU A 419 22.38 4.31 6.69
C GLU A 419 21.59 4.58 7.97
N LYS A 420 20.26 4.45 7.93
CA LYS A 420 19.36 4.72 9.04
C LYS A 420 18.99 3.47 9.85
N THR A 421 19.62 2.33 9.61
CA THR A 421 19.43 1.11 10.43
C THR A 421 20.68 0.88 11.27
N ILE A 422 20.52 0.88 12.59
CA ILE A 422 21.64 0.73 13.54
C ILE A 422 21.34 -0.36 14.57
N THR A 423 22.40 -0.84 15.20
CA THR A 423 22.33 -1.78 16.33
C THR A 423 22.71 -1.03 17.60
N VAL A 424 21.91 -1.20 18.66
CA VAL A 424 22.21 -0.63 19.98
C VAL A 424 22.10 -1.71 21.06
N ASP A 425 22.88 -1.55 22.14
CA ASP A 425 22.92 -2.48 23.25
C ASP A 425 22.38 -1.90 24.55
N THR A 426 22.28 -0.57 24.67
CA THR A 426 21.81 0.12 25.87
C THR A 426 20.50 0.88 25.63
N TYR A 427 19.69 0.99 26.69
CA TYR A 427 18.42 1.68 26.58
C TYR A 427 18.59 3.22 26.48
N GLU A 428 19.66 3.76 27.04
CA GLU A 428 20.01 5.17 26.91
C GLU A 428 20.32 5.54 25.47
N GLU A 429 21.18 4.80 24.80
CA GLU A 429 21.48 4.99 23.39
C GLU A 429 20.23 4.77 22.50
N PHE A 430 19.42 3.76 22.83
CA PHE A 430 18.15 3.53 22.14
C PHE A 430 17.25 4.78 22.18
N LYS A 431 17.05 5.40 23.35
CA LYS A 431 16.21 6.58 23.50
C LYS A 431 16.73 7.77 22.69
N GLU A 432 18.03 7.96 22.63
CA GLU A 432 18.64 9.01 21.82
C GLU A 432 18.40 8.75 20.32
N LYS A 433 18.72 7.57 19.85
CA LYS A 433 18.69 7.24 18.42
C LYS A 433 17.28 7.12 17.86
N ILE A 434 16.30 6.72 18.67
CA ILE A 434 14.91 6.66 18.19
C ILE A 434 14.31 8.06 17.95
N GLU A 435 14.76 9.07 18.66
CA GLU A 435 14.37 10.46 18.40
C GLU A 435 14.94 11.00 17.08
N GLU A 436 16.11 10.52 16.68
CA GLU A 436 16.75 10.86 15.42
C GLU A 436 16.16 10.14 14.19
N GLY A 437 15.17 9.27 14.38
CA GLY A 437 14.47 8.57 13.30
C GLY A 437 15.25 7.40 12.73
N TYR A 438 15.88 6.58 13.58
CA TYR A 438 16.54 5.35 13.15
C TYR A 438 15.59 4.13 13.25
N PHE A 439 15.82 3.14 12.37
CA PHE A 439 15.48 1.75 12.62
C PHE A 439 16.51 1.17 13.56
N ILE A 440 16.09 0.61 14.67
CA ILE A 440 16.99 0.13 15.72
C ILE A 440 16.83 -1.37 15.92
N MET A 441 17.94 -2.08 15.71
CA MET A 441 18.07 -3.49 16.04
C MET A 441 18.57 -3.60 17.48
N ALA A 442 17.71 -4.06 18.38
CA ALA A 442 18.03 -4.18 19.80
C ALA A 442 17.48 -5.47 20.42
N HIS A 443 18.11 -5.93 21.48
CA HIS A 443 17.69 -7.11 22.24
C HIS A 443 16.47 -6.80 23.11
N TRP A 444 15.50 -7.71 23.09
CA TRP A 444 14.26 -7.69 23.87
C TRP A 444 14.07 -9.04 24.55
N ASP A 445 13.57 -9.05 25.80
CA ASP A 445 13.40 -10.25 26.62
C ASP A 445 12.17 -11.11 26.29
N GLY A 446 11.42 -10.75 25.24
CA GLY A 446 10.25 -11.50 24.80
C GLY A 446 8.97 -11.20 25.60
N THR A 447 9.00 -10.25 26.55
CA THR A 447 7.86 -9.96 27.41
C THR A 447 7.01 -8.78 26.94
N PRO A 448 5.67 -8.86 27.05
CA PRO A 448 4.78 -7.74 26.72
C PRO A 448 5.04 -6.50 27.60
N GLU A 449 5.40 -6.69 28.83
CA GLU A 449 5.67 -5.62 29.80
C GLU A 449 6.82 -4.72 29.35
N THR A 450 7.91 -5.33 28.88
CA THR A 450 9.06 -4.59 28.35
C THR A 450 8.70 -3.89 27.04
N GLU A 451 7.93 -4.52 26.17
CA GLU A 451 7.45 -3.92 24.92
C GLU A 451 6.56 -2.70 25.20
N GLU A 452 5.63 -2.81 26.14
CA GLU A 452 4.76 -1.71 26.54
C GLU A 452 5.53 -0.56 27.19
N GLN A 453 6.53 -0.86 28.04
CA GLN A 453 7.40 0.15 28.62
C GLN A 453 8.10 0.98 27.55
N VAL A 454 8.75 0.33 26.59
CA VAL A 454 9.43 1.01 25.48
C VAL A 454 8.46 1.89 24.69
N LYS A 455 7.28 1.36 24.38
CA LYS A 455 6.23 2.10 23.64
C LYS A 455 5.76 3.34 24.39
N ASN A 456 5.53 3.23 25.70
CA ASN A 456 5.05 4.33 26.53
C ASN A 456 6.11 5.43 26.67
N GLU A 457 7.37 5.07 26.88
CA GLU A 457 8.46 6.01 27.10
C GLU A 457 8.95 6.68 25.80
N THR A 458 8.94 5.97 24.65
CA THR A 458 9.62 6.44 23.43
C THR A 458 8.72 6.57 22.19
N LYS A 459 7.48 6.05 22.26
CA LYS A 459 6.56 5.91 21.12
C LYS A 459 7.06 4.96 20.03
N ALA A 460 8.16 4.25 20.25
CA ALA A 460 8.61 3.19 19.38
C ALA A 460 7.91 1.87 19.70
N THR A 461 7.66 1.08 18.68
CA THR A 461 7.11 -0.27 18.80
C THR A 461 8.06 -1.28 18.19
N ILE A 462 7.95 -2.54 18.61
CA ILE A 462 8.58 -3.65 17.89
C ILE A 462 7.86 -3.78 16.54
N ARG A 463 8.56 -3.44 15.47
CA ARG A 463 7.99 -3.55 14.13
C ARG A 463 7.86 -4.99 13.69
N CYS A 464 8.93 -5.74 13.91
CA CYS A 464 8.94 -7.18 13.69
C CYS A 464 10.12 -7.85 14.38
N ILE A 465 10.03 -9.15 14.51
CA ILE A 465 11.13 -10.08 14.75
C ILE A 465 11.60 -10.49 13.35
N PRO A 466 12.78 -10.02 12.86
CA PRO A 466 13.23 -10.29 11.51
C PRO A 466 13.40 -11.77 11.23
N LEU A 467 12.98 -12.23 10.04
CA LEU A 467 13.18 -13.61 9.58
C LEU A 467 14.60 -13.86 9.12
N GLU A 468 15.26 -12.84 8.64
CA GLU A 468 16.63 -12.86 8.11
C GLU A 468 17.56 -12.01 8.99
N GLY A 469 18.88 -12.19 8.87
CA GLY A 469 19.89 -11.42 9.59
C GLY A 469 20.42 -12.10 10.83
N ASP A 470 21.02 -11.31 11.72
CA ASP A 470 21.69 -11.79 12.94
C ASP A 470 20.68 -12.32 13.97
N LYS A 471 20.81 -13.59 14.32
CA LYS A 471 20.00 -14.27 15.33
C LYS A 471 20.79 -14.62 16.59
N THR A 472 21.88 -13.91 16.82
CA THR A 472 22.72 -14.13 18.01
C THR A 472 21.92 -13.78 19.28
N PRO A 473 21.86 -14.68 20.27
CA PRO A 473 21.27 -14.39 21.57
C PRO A 473 22.06 -13.29 22.30
N GLY A 474 21.37 -12.55 23.17
CA GLY A 474 21.98 -11.48 23.95
C GLY A 474 21.20 -11.14 25.20
N LYS A 475 21.35 -9.91 25.67
CA LYS A 475 20.64 -9.40 26.83
C LYS A 475 19.73 -8.25 26.43
N CYS A 476 18.50 -8.27 26.93
CA CYS A 476 17.53 -7.20 26.74
C CYS A 476 18.13 -5.86 27.15
N MET A 477 18.01 -4.87 26.27
CA MET A 477 18.52 -3.50 26.51
C MET A 477 17.88 -2.80 27.71
N VAL A 478 16.65 -3.20 28.10
CA VAL A 478 15.90 -2.59 29.20
C VAL A 478 16.14 -3.36 30.51
N THR A 479 15.96 -4.69 30.50
CA THR A 479 15.91 -5.50 31.71
C THR A 479 17.20 -6.26 32.02
N GLY A 480 18.11 -6.39 31.05
CA GLY A 480 19.28 -7.24 31.14
C GLY A 480 19.00 -8.75 31.11
N ARG A 481 17.73 -9.17 31.00
CA ARG A 481 17.33 -10.59 30.88
C ARG A 481 17.78 -11.19 29.55
N PRO A 482 17.84 -12.52 29.45
CA PRO A 482 18.15 -13.18 28.19
C PRO A 482 17.20 -12.78 27.06
N SER A 483 17.73 -12.64 25.86
CA SER A 483 17.02 -12.35 24.63
C SER A 483 17.45 -13.35 23.56
N ALA A 484 16.49 -13.91 22.81
CA ALA A 484 16.77 -14.90 21.79
C ALA A 484 17.49 -14.31 20.56
N GLN A 485 17.10 -13.10 20.17
CA GLN A 485 17.70 -12.36 19.06
C GLN A 485 17.34 -10.86 19.17
N ARG A 486 17.97 -10.03 18.35
CA ARG A 486 17.56 -8.65 18.19
C ARG A 486 16.24 -8.57 17.43
N VAL A 487 15.44 -7.58 17.77
CA VAL A 487 14.19 -7.24 17.07
C VAL A 487 14.27 -5.82 16.52
N LEU A 488 13.44 -5.54 15.53
CA LEU A 488 13.40 -4.22 14.88
C LEU A 488 12.44 -3.30 15.62
N PHE A 489 12.96 -2.21 16.16
CA PHE A 489 12.19 -1.11 16.72
C PHE A 489 12.18 0.10 15.80
N ALA A 490 11.06 0.78 15.72
CA ALA A 490 10.93 2.09 15.10
C ALA A 490 9.66 2.80 15.58
N ARG A 491 9.63 4.12 15.42
CA ARG A 491 8.36 4.85 15.41
C ARG A 491 7.64 4.54 14.09
N ALA A 492 6.31 4.59 14.08
CA ALA A 492 5.51 4.19 12.94
C ALA A 492 4.38 5.17 12.61
N TYR A 493 3.90 5.06 11.38
CA TYR A 493 2.69 5.72 10.90
C TYR A 493 1.42 4.98 11.27
#